data_e79e4bfa89d60049c0688d5bf5439a44
#
_entry.id   e79e4bfa89d60049c0688d5bf5439a44
#
_cell.length_a   1.000
_cell.length_b   1.000
_cell.length_c   1.000
_cell.angle_alpha   90.00
_cell.angle_beta   90.00
_cell.angle_gamma   90.00
#
_symmetry.space_group_name_H-M   'P 1'
#
loop_
_entity.id
_entity.type
_entity.pdbx_description
1 polymer ?
#
loop_
_entity_poly.entity_id
_entity_poly.type
_entity_poly.pdbx_seq_one_letter_code
_entity_poly.pdbx_strand_id
1 'polypeptide(L)'
;YLTKTNRFDKAIVFCVDIDHAQRMRAALANANSDLMVQNPKYVMQITGDNDEGKRELDNFINPEERYPVIATTSKLMTTGVDAQTCKLIVLDSNIGSMTEFKQIIGRGTRLCEEKDKKYFVIMDFRGVTRLFADPAWDGPMEIDEGFESGKATSGHSDANNVKEATEPYETASRPIV
;
A
#
# COMPACT_ATOMS: atom_id res chain seq x y z
N TYR A 1 -10.76 -0.96 -7.21
CA TYR A 1 -10.58 0.21 -6.35
C TYR A 1 -10.15 1.42 -7.20
N LEU A 2 -8.98 1.41 -7.81
CA LEU A 2 -8.43 2.54 -8.58
C LEU A 2 -9.38 3.08 -9.66
N THR A 3 -10.16 2.22 -10.32
CA THR A 3 -11.17 2.63 -11.33
C THR A 3 -12.31 3.44 -10.73
N LYS A 4 -12.56 3.32 -9.43
CA LYS A 4 -13.62 4.02 -8.71
C LYS A 4 -13.13 5.24 -7.93
N THR A 5 -11.83 5.34 -7.72
CA THR A 5 -11.17 6.45 -7.04
C THR A 5 -10.36 7.27 -8.05
N ASN A 6 -9.05 7.08 -8.08
CA ASN A 6 -8.16 7.72 -9.04
C ASN A 6 -7.24 6.66 -9.67
N ARG A 7 -7.37 6.47 -10.99
CA ARG A 7 -6.60 5.48 -11.73
C ARG A 7 -5.09 5.76 -11.77
N PHE A 8 -4.66 6.93 -11.34
CA PHE A 8 -3.25 7.31 -11.28
C PHE A 8 -2.67 7.37 -9.86
N ASP A 9 -3.43 6.98 -8.85
CA ASP A 9 -2.88 6.77 -7.53
C ASP A 9 -1.91 5.58 -7.54
N LYS A 10 -0.69 5.80 -7.07
CA LYS A 10 0.33 4.76 -7.06
C LYS A 10 -0.06 3.61 -6.16
N ALA A 11 0.15 2.39 -6.64
CA ALA A 11 -0.19 1.15 -5.96
C ALA A 11 0.94 0.14 -6.00
N ILE A 12 1.15 -0.57 -4.89
CA ILE A 12 2.07 -1.70 -4.78
C ILE A 12 1.26 -2.97 -4.55
N VAL A 13 1.54 -4.02 -5.33
CA VAL A 13 0.92 -5.33 -5.19
C VAL A 13 2.00 -6.34 -4.77
N PHE A 14 1.94 -6.79 -3.53
CA PHE A 14 2.84 -7.81 -3.00
C PHE A 14 2.35 -9.21 -3.34
N CYS A 15 3.17 -9.95 -4.07
CA CYS A 15 2.92 -11.29 -4.57
C CYS A 15 3.80 -12.32 -3.86
N VAL A 16 3.39 -13.59 -3.86
CA VAL A 16 4.09 -14.70 -3.18
C VAL A 16 5.52 -14.87 -3.72
N ASP A 17 5.65 -14.83 -5.05
CA ASP A 17 6.90 -15.06 -5.77
C ASP A 17 6.96 -14.23 -7.07
N ILE A 18 8.05 -14.37 -7.80
CA ILE A 18 8.33 -13.66 -9.04
C ILE A 18 7.34 -14.04 -10.14
N ASP A 19 7.03 -15.34 -10.28
CA ASP A 19 6.07 -15.83 -11.27
C ASP A 19 4.65 -15.30 -10.98
N HIS A 20 4.28 -15.24 -9.71
CA HIS A 20 3.01 -14.63 -9.30
C HIS A 20 2.98 -13.13 -9.62
N ALA A 21 4.06 -12.41 -9.36
CA ALA A 21 4.16 -11.00 -9.71
C ALA A 21 4.02 -10.76 -11.22
N GLN A 22 4.59 -11.65 -12.05
CA GLN A 22 4.45 -11.60 -13.50
C GLN A 22 3.00 -11.86 -13.95
N ARG A 23 2.35 -12.90 -13.42
CA ARG A 23 0.93 -13.19 -13.73
C ARG A 23 0.02 -12.04 -13.30
N MET A 24 0.26 -11.49 -12.11
CA MET A 24 -0.49 -10.34 -11.61
C MET A 24 -0.30 -9.11 -12.50
N ARG A 25 0.93 -8.83 -12.91
CA ARG A 25 1.23 -7.75 -13.87
C ARG A 25 0.45 -7.94 -15.16
N ALA A 26 0.44 -9.15 -15.73
CA ALA A 26 -0.28 -9.44 -16.97
C ALA A 26 -1.80 -9.25 -16.80
N ALA A 27 -2.36 -9.75 -15.71
CA ALA A 27 -3.79 -9.60 -15.41
C ALA A 27 -4.19 -8.13 -15.24
N LEU A 28 -3.40 -7.35 -14.49
CA LEU A 28 -3.64 -5.93 -14.28
C LEU A 28 -3.44 -5.10 -15.56
N ALA A 29 -2.46 -5.46 -16.40
CA ALA A 29 -2.25 -4.83 -17.70
C ALA A 29 -3.46 -5.06 -18.64
N ASN A 30 -3.97 -6.29 -18.68
CA ASN A 30 -5.17 -6.60 -19.47
C ASN A 30 -6.42 -5.86 -18.96
N ALA A 31 -6.61 -5.78 -17.65
CA ALA A 31 -7.71 -5.06 -17.03
C ALA A 31 -7.64 -3.52 -17.22
N ASN A 32 -6.46 -2.99 -17.56
CA ASN A 32 -6.22 -1.58 -17.81
C ASN A 32 -5.62 -1.34 -19.20
N SER A 33 -6.07 -2.12 -20.19
CA SER A 33 -5.54 -2.10 -21.56
C SER A 33 -5.59 -0.71 -22.20
N ASP A 34 -6.61 0.07 -21.91
CA ASP A 34 -6.77 1.46 -22.36
C ASP A 34 -5.61 2.37 -21.88
N LEU A 35 -5.13 2.20 -20.65
CA LEU A 35 -4.00 2.95 -20.11
C LEU A 35 -2.65 2.35 -20.51
N MET A 36 -2.58 1.03 -20.67
CA MET A 36 -1.39 0.35 -21.20
C MET A 36 -1.07 0.75 -22.64
N VAL A 37 -2.09 1.02 -23.47
CA VAL A 37 -1.90 1.56 -24.83
C VAL A 37 -1.34 2.97 -24.80
N GLN A 38 -1.76 3.78 -23.83
CA GLN A 38 -1.23 5.15 -23.68
C GLN A 38 0.21 5.15 -23.15
N ASN A 39 0.52 4.28 -22.18
CA ASN A 39 1.86 4.13 -21.65
C ASN A 39 2.07 2.70 -21.11
N PRO A 40 2.97 1.90 -21.75
CA PRO A 40 3.26 0.53 -21.34
C PRO A 40 3.86 0.40 -19.94
N LYS A 41 4.32 1.49 -19.34
CA LYS A 41 4.81 1.54 -17.96
C LYS A 41 3.70 1.75 -16.92
N TYR A 42 2.42 1.78 -17.32
CA TYR A 42 1.33 1.94 -16.36
C TYR A 42 1.33 0.83 -15.30
N VAL A 43 1.53 -0.44 -15.72
CA VAL A 43 1.72 -1.59 -14.83
C VAL A 43 3.09 -2.20 -15.08
N MET A 44 3.97 -2.18 -14.07
CA MET A 44 5.32 -2.74 -14.16
C MET A 44 5.54 -3.83 -13.11
N GLN A 45 6.27 -4.88 -13.48
CA GLN A 45 6.85 -5.81 -12.52
C GLN A 45 8.17 -5.24 -12.03
N ILE A 46 8.30 -5.09 -10.72
CA ILE A 46 9.51 -4.58 -10.06
C ILE A 46 10.01 -5.65 -9.10
N THR A 47 10.88 -6.51 -9.59
CA THR A 47 11.46 -7.66 -8.87
C THR A 47 12.97 -7.69 -9.02
N GLY A 48 13.66 -8.42 -8.13
CA GLY A 48 15.12 -8.43 -8.06
C GLY A 48 15.82 -9.08 -9.27
N ASP A 49 15.12 -9.88 -10.05
CA ASP A 49 15.58 -10.58 -11.25
C ASP A 49 15.32 -9.78 -12.55
N ASN A 50 14.53 -8.72 -12.49
CA ASN A 50 14.12 -7.90 -13.64
C ASN A 50 14.90 -6.58 -13.67
N ASP A 51 15.86 -6.46 -14.57
CA ASP A 51 16.69 -5.24 -14.69
C ASP A 51 15.90 -4.03 -15.20
N GLU A 52 14.86 -4.24 -15.99
CA GLU A 52 13.96 -3.15 -16.40
C GLU A 52 13.16 -2.65 -15.20
N GLY A 53 12.60 -3.56 -14.41
CA GLY A 53 11.86 -3.21 -13.20
C GLY A 53 12.74 -2.50 -12.17
N LYS A 54 14.00 -2.92 -11.99
CA LYS A 54 14.93 -2.23 -11.09
C LYS A 54 15.19 -0.79 -11.50
N ARG A 55 15.34 -0.54 -12.80
CA ARG A 55 15.51 0.85 -13.33
C ARG A 55 14.26 1.70 -13.15
N GLU A 56 13.08 1.09 -13.28
CA GLU A 56 11.80 1.79 -13.09
C GLU A 56 11.44 1.97 -11.60
N LEU A 57 12.17 1.35 -10.68
CA LEU A 57 11.97 1.54 -9.25
C LEU A 57 12.17 3.00 -8.84
N ASP A 58 13.22 3.65 -9.35
CA ASP A 58 13.52 5.04 -9.04
C ASP A 58 12.40 5.96 -9.55
N ASN A 59 11.85 5.69 -10.73
CA ASN A 59 10.70 6.42 -11.26
C ASN A 59 9.43 6.17 -10.42
N PHE A 60 9.24 4.94 -9.92
CA PHE A 60 8.09 4.62 -9.09
C PHE A 60 8.11 5.37 -7.75
N ILE A 61 9.27 5.50 -7.12
CA ILE A 61 9.41 6.21 -5.84
C ILE A 61 9.46 7.73 -6.00
N ASN A 62 9.83 8.23 -7.18
CA ASN A 62 9.92 9.67 -7.42
C ASN A 62 8.51 10.30 -7.41
N PRO A 63 8.25 11.30 -6.54
CA PRO A 63 6.95 11.97 -6.47
C PRO A 63 6.59 12.74 -7.76
N GLU A 64 7.57 13.17 -8.53
CA GLU A 64 7.36 13.94 -9.76
C GLU A 64 7.06 13.04 -10.98
N GLU A 65 7.45 11.76 -10.91
CA GLU A 65 7.22 10.82 -11.99
C GLU A 65 5.83 10.17 -11.86
N ARG A 66 5.05 10.28 -12.95
CA ARG A 66 3.70 9.69 -13.01
C ARG A 66 3.74 8.17 -13.14
N TYR A 67 4.70 7.64 -13.88
CA TYR A 67 4.82 6.22 -14.20
C TYR A 67 6.09 5.63 -13.60
N PRO A 68 6.04 4.36 -13.17
CA PRO A 68 4.92 3.43 -13.12
C PRO A 68 3.83 3.85 -12.11
N VAL A 69 2.56 3.44 -12.39
CA VAL A 69 1.44 3.65 -11.48
C VAL A 69 1.23 2.43 -10.59
N ILE A 70 1.22 1.23 -11.18
CA ILE A 70 1.03 -0.02 -10.45
C ILE A 70 2.33 -0.83 -10.54
N ALA A 71 2.90 -1.14 -9.39
CA ALA A 71 4.07 -2.01 -9.24
C ALA A 71 3.64 -3.37 -8.69
N THR A 72 3.89 -4.47 -9.43
CA THR A 72 3.78 -5.83 -8.89
C THR A 72 5.15 -6.30 -8.44
N THR A 73 5.26 -6.84 -7.24
CA THR A 73 6.54 -7.23 -6.65
C THR A 73 6.42 -8.48 -5.79
N SER A 74 7.55 -9.13 -5.50
CA SER A 74 7.64 -10.16 -4.48
C SER A 74 8.37 -9.62 -3.25
N LYS A 75 9.68 -9.85 -3.15
CA LYS A 75 10.47 -9.47 -1.97
C LYS A 75 11.29 -8.19 -2.10
N LEU A 76 11.58 -7.73 -3.32
CA LEU A 76 12.51 -6.62 -3.53
C LEU A 76 12.08 -5.33 -2.84
N MET A 77 10.78 -5.01 -2.91
CA MET A 77 10.26 -3.77 -2.33
C MET A 77 10.03 -3.85 -0.80
N THR A 78 10.38 -4.95 -0.15
CA THR A 78 10.29 -5.04 1.32
C THR A 78 11.44 -4.31 2.02
N THR A 79 12.55 -4.03 1.33
CA THR A 79 13.73 -3.38 1.91
C THR A 79 14.03 -2.05 1.22
N GLY A 80 14.24 -0.99 1.99
CA GLY A 80 14.86 0.26 1.55
C GLY A 80 14.06 1.19 0.61
N VAL A 81 12.91 0.78 0.07
CA VAL A 81 12.13 1.58 -0.87
C VAL A 81 11.19 2.54 -0.13
N ASP A 82 11.32 3.83 -0.38
CA ASP A 82 10.45 4.86 0.18
C ASP A 82 9.45 5.37 -0.88
N ALA A 83 8.25 4.78 -0.90
CA ALA A 83 7.21 5.15 -1.85
C ALA A 83 6.19 6.12 -1.21
N GLN A 84 6.61 7.37 -0.98
CA GLN A 84 5.78 8.39 -0.31
C GLN A 84 4.43 8.64 -1.01
N THR A 85 4.38 8.50 -2.33
CA THR A 85 3.17 8.72 -3.13
C THR A 85 2.25 7.51 -3.23
N CYS A 86 2.65 6.34 -2.66
CA CYS A 86 1.85 5.12 -2.71
C CYS A 86 0.58 5.28 -1.86
N LYS A 87 -0.60 5.19 -2.49
CA LYS A 87 -1.91 5.30 -1.83
C LYS A 87 -2.62 3.95 -1.67
N LEU A 88 -2.16 2.90 -2.33
CA LEU A 88 -2.74 1.56 -2.24
C LEU A 88 -1.66 0.50 -2.07
N ILE A 89 -1.79 -0.30 -1.03
CA ILE A 89 -0.99 -1.50 -0.79
C ILE A 89 -1.89 -2.73 -0.89
N VAL A 90 -1.57 -3.64 -1.79
CA VAL A 90 -2.29 -4.90 -1.98
C VAL A 90 -1.42 -6.04 -1.46
N LEU A 91 -1.95 -6.80 -0.51
CA LEU A 91 -1.30 -7.95 0.10
C LEU A 91 -1.89 -9.24 -0.48
N ASP A 92 -1.22 -9.82 -1.47
CA ASP A 92 -1.52 -11.15 -2.01
C ASP A 92 -0.32 -12.09 -1.85
N SER A 93 0.35 -11.98 -0.71
CA SER A 93 1.44 -12.85 -0.28
C SER A 93 1.28 -13.24 1.18
N ASN A 94 1.85 -14.37 1.57
CA ASN A 94 1.99 -14.73 2.97
C ASN A 94 3.16 -13.97 3.56
N ILE A 95 2.92 -13.24 4.65
CA ILE A 95 3.94 -12.50 5.38
C ILE A 95 4.30 -13.31 6.62
N GLY A 96 5.60 -13.61 6.77
CA GLY A 96 6.08 -14.54 7.78
C GLY A 96 6.40 -13.91 9.13
N SER A 97 6.49 -12.59 9.23
CA SER A 97 6.87 -11.92 10.47
C SER A 97 6.27 -10.53 10.61
N MET A 98 6.10 -10.09 11.87
CA MET A 98 5.68 -8.72 12.20
C MET A 98 6.66 -7.68 11.62
N THR A 99 7.94 -7.97 11.60
CA THR A 99 8.96 -7.06 11.04
C THR A 99 8.74 -6.85 9.55
N GLU A 100 8.51 -7.92 8.78
CA GLU A 100 8.21 -7.86 7.36
C GLU A 100 6.90 -7.09 7.11
N PHE A 101 5.86 -7.39 7.89
CA PHE A 101 4.58 -6.68 7.83
C PHE A 101 4.76 -5.17 8.05
N LYS A 102 5.44 -4.76 9.13
CA LYS A 102 5.69 -3.34 9.42
C LYS A 102 6.53 -2.66 8.33
N GLN A 103 7.47 -3.36 7.71
CA GLN A 103 8.25 -2.84 6.59
C GLN A 103 7.38 -2.60 5.35
N ILE A 104 6.45 -3.50 5.04
CA ILE A 104 5.51 -3.37 3.92
C ILE A 104 4.57 -2.20 4.16
N ILE A 105 3.91 -2.16 5.32
CA ILE A 105 2.96 -1.09 5.66
C ILE A 105 3.65 0.26 5.74
N GLY A 106 4.87 0.31 6.27
CA GLY A 106 5.68 1.51 6.33
C GLY A 106 5.92 2.21 4.99
N ARG A 107 5.73 1.52 3.86
CA ARG A 107 5.79 2.13 2.52
C ARG A 107 4.64 3.09 2.27
N GLY A 108 3.48 2.83 2.86
CA GLY A 108 2.28 3.66 2.73
C GLY A 108 2.12 4.71 3.82
N THR A 109 2.78 4.58 4.97
CA THR A 109 2.49 5.42 6.15
C THR A 109 2.99 6.85 6.04
N ARG A 110 3.95 7.15 5.15
CA ARG A 110 4.42 8.52 4.99
C ARG A 110 3.38 9.39 4.31
N LEU A 111 3.12 10.52 4.93
CA LEU A 111 2.27 11.56 4.35
C LEU A 111 3.03 12.28 3.23
N CYS A 112 2.31 12.72 2.23
CA CYS A 112 2.81 13.57 1.17
C CYS A 112 1.74 14.62 0.88
N GLU A 113 1.72 15.69 1.67
CA GLU A 113 0.70 16.74 1.60
C GLU A 113 0.71 17.44 0.25
N GLU A 114 1.89 17.61 -0.35
CA GLU A 114 2.05 18.21 -1.68
C GLU A 114 1.33 17.44 -2.79
N LYS A 115 1.11 16.13 -2.60
CA LYS A 115 0.38 15.25 -3.52
C LYS A 115 -0.99 14.82 -2.96
N ASP A 116 -1.53 15.57 -1.99
CA ASP A 116 -2.83 15.31 -1.33
C ASP A 116 -2.98 13.85 -0.81
N LYS A 117 -1.87 13.31 -0.31
CA LYS A 117 -1.88 12.00 0.33
C LYS A 117 -1.99 12.16 1.85
N LYS A 118 -3.20 12.03 2.37
CA LYS A 118 -3.52 12.08 3.81
C LYS A 118 -3.64 10.70 4.44
N TYR A 119 -3.91 9.67 3.62
CA TYR A 119 -4.06 8.29 4.04
C TYR A 119 -3.63 7.34 2.91
N PHE A 120 -3.53 6.08 3.22
CA PHE A 120 -3.37 4.99 2.25
C PHE A 120 -4.33 3.86 2.59
N VAL A 121 -4.59 3.00 1.61
CA VAL A 121 -5.50 1.87 1.73
C VAL A 121 -4.72 0.57 1.66
N ILE A 122 -5.08 -0.39 2.51
CA ILE A 122 -4.58 -1.76 2.45
C ILE A 122 -5.70 -2.66 1.93
N MET A 123 -5.42 -3.43 0.87
CA MET A 123 -6.25 -4.54 0.43
C MET A 123 -5.55 -5.84 0.78
N ASP A 124 -6.13 -6.59 1.70
CA ASP A 124 -5.56 -7.81 2.24
C ASP A 124 -6.35 -9.04 1.78
N PHE A 125 -5.78 -9.81 0.84
CA PHE A 125 -6.37 -11.04 0.33
C PHE A 125 -5.98 -12.30 1.11
N ARG A 126 -5.05 -12.18 2.07
CA ARG A 126 -4.48 -13.30 2.82
C ARG A 126 -4.82 -13.28 4.32
N GLY A 127 -5.53 -12.26 4.78
CA GLY A 127 -5.85 -12.07 6.20
C GLY A 127 -4.64 -11.72 7.07
N VAL A 128 -3.59 -11.16 6.46
CA VAL A 128 -2.32 -10.83 7.11
C VAL A 128 -2.50 -9.76 8.17
N THR A 129 -3.34 -8.78 7.90
CA THR A 129 -3.63 -7.69 8.85
C THR A 129 -4.21 -8.21 10.17
N ARG A 130 -4.99 -9.28 10.13
CA ARG A 130 -5.51 -9.93 11.35
C ARG A 130 -4.45 -10.69 12.15
N LEU A 131 -3.45 -11.27 11.45
CA LEU A 131 -2.36 -12.01 12.09
C LEU A 131 -1.42 -11.08 12.86
N PHE A 132 -1.28 -9.85 12.39
CA PHE A 132 -0.35 -8.86 12.94
C PHE A 132 -1.05 -7.67 13.59
N ALA A 133 -2.35 -7.78 13.88
CA ALA A 133 -3.09 -6.76 14.60
C ALA A 133 -2.44 -6.48 15.97
N ASP A 134 -2.01 -5.24 16.17
CA ASP A 134 -1.39 -4.76 17.39
C ASP A 134 -2.10 -3.46 17.81
N PRO A 135 -3.02 -3.51 18.80
CA PRO A 135 -3.79 -2.34 19.21
C PRO A 135 -2.93 -1.14 19.64
N ALA A 136 -1.71 -1.40 20.13
CA ALA A 136 -0.78 -0.35 20.54
C ALA A 136 -0.13 0.37 19.34
N TRP A 137 -0.15 -0.26 18.15
CA TRP A 137 0.44 0.29 16.93
C TRP A 137 -0.63 0.73 15.91
N ASP A 138 -1.71 -0.05 15.80
CA ASP A 138 -2.75 0.17 14.78
C ASP A 138 -3.85 1.14 15.28
N GLY A 139 -3.94 1.37 16.59
CA GLY A 139 -5.10 2.03 17.18
C GLY A 139 -6.36 1.15 17.15
N PRO A 140 -7.53 1.69 17.50
CA PRO A 140 -8.79 0.97 17.34
C PRO A 140 -9.08 0.75 15.85
N MET A 141 -9.28 -0.52 15.46
CA MET A 141 -9.61 -0.86 14.07
C MET A 141 -11.03 -0.38 13.73
N GLU A 142 -11.15 0.53 12.79
CA GLU A 142 -12.43 0.79 12.12
C GLU A 142 -12.63 -0.28 11.05
N ILE A 143 -13.57 -1.18 11.29
CA ILE A 143 -13.99 -2.19 10.31
C ILE A 143 -15.13 -1.59 9.50
N ASP A 144 -14.90 -1.35 8.22
CA ASP A 144 -16.00 -1.05 7.29
C ASP A 144 -16.75 -2.33 6.95
N GLU A 145 -17.76 -2.65 7.75
CA GLU A 145 -18.64 -3.82 7.53
C GLU A 145 -19.51 -3.67 6.27
N GLY A 146 -19.56 -2.48 5.69
CA GLY A 146 -20.32 -2.16 4.48
C GLY A 146 -19.57 -2.35 3.17
N PHE A 147 -18.30 -2.83 3.21
CA PHE A 147 -17.54 -3.06 1.99
C PHE A 147 -18.13 -4.22 1.18
N GLU A 148 -18.92 -3.90 0.17
CA GLU A 148 -19.33 -4.83 -0.87
C GLU A 148 -18.46 -4.63 -2.12
N SER A 149 -17.87 -5.71 -2.61
CA SER A 149 -17.11 -5.68 -3.86
C SER A 149 -18.03 -5.20 -4.98
N GLY A 150 -17.75 -4.00 -5.50
CA GLY A 150 -18.55 -3.40 -6.57
C GLY A 150 -19.33 -2.13 -6.20
N LYS A 151 -19.54 -1.80 -4.94
CA LYS A 151 -20.10 -0.51 -4.53
C LYS A 151 -18.99 0.53 -4.31
N ALA A 152 -19.25 1.78 -4.70
CA ALA A 152 -18.36 2.89 -4.39
C ALA A 152 -18.31 3.07 -2.87
N THR A 153 -17.10 3.09 -2.28
CA THR A 153 -16.92 3.55 -0.92
C THR A 153 -17.38 5.00 -0.88
N SER A 154 -18.44 5.27 -0.13
CA SER A 154 -18.82 6.65 0.21
C SER A 154 -17.63 7.25 0.96
N GLY A 155 -16.97 8.21 0.31
CA GLY A 155 -15.88 8.93 0.94
C GLY A 155 -16.35 9.48 2.28
N HIS A 156 -15.60 9.21 3.33
CA HIS A 156 -15.82 9.78 4.65
C HIS A 156 -15.61 11.31 4.53
N SER A 157 -16.69 12.02 4.28
CA SER A 157 -16.79 13.46 4.44
C SER A 157 -17.43 13.72 5.81
N ASP A 158 -16.64 13.56 6.89
CA ASP A 158 -16.97 14.18 8.18
C ASP A 158 -15.70 14.41 8.98
N ALA A 159 -14.93 15.40 8.53
CA ALA A 159 -13.96 16.07 9.38
C ALA A 159 -14.72 17.06 10.28
N ASN A 160 -15.29 16.59 11.41
CA ASN A 160 -15.63 17.42 12.55
C ASN A 160 -16.22 16.56 13.68
N ASN A 161 -15.37 15.82 14.36
CA ASN A 161 -15.53 15.52 15.79
C ASN A 161 -14.30 14.85 16.39
N VAL A 162 -13.14 15.48 16.30
CA VAL A 162 -12.03 15.12 17.16
C VAL A 162 -12.25 15.83 18.49
N LYS A 163 -12.85 15.15 19.44
CA LYS A 163 -12.72 15.53 20.85
C LYS A 163 -11.29 15.20 21.25
N GLU A 164 -10.49 16.23 21.49
CA GLU A 164 -9.22 16.12 22.20
C GLU A 164 -9.43 15.43 23.53
N ALA A 165 -8.98 14.20 23.66
CA ALA A 165 -8.79 13.56 24.93
C ALA A 165 -7.43 14.03 25.50
N THR A 166 -7.48 15.09 26.26
CA THR A 166 -6.37 15.51 27.12
C THR A 166 -6.38 14.63 28.36
N GLU A 167 -5.60 13.53 28.35
CA GLU A 167 -5.18 12.86 29.57
C GLU A 167 -3.64 12.72 29.57
N PRO A 168 -2.97 13.03 30.69
CA PRO A 168 -1.53 13.04 30.74
C PRO A 168 -0.95 11.63 30.80
N TYR A 169 0.09 11.41 30.00
CA TYR A 169 0.87 10.18 29.94
C TYR A 169 1.63 9.97 31.24
N GLU A 170 1.20 9.06 32.11
CA GLU A 170 2.00 8.60 33.25
C GLU A 170 3.03 7.57 32.78
N THR A 171 4.30 7.95 32.88
CA THR A 171 5.45 7.06 32.68
C THR A 171 5.55 6.06 33.80
N ALA A 172 5.10 4.83 33.60
CA ALA A 172 5.38 3.72 34.49
C ALA A 172 6.83 3.26 34.35
N SER A 173 7.66 3.57 35.33
CA SER A 173 9.02 3.06 35.53
C SER A 173 8.98 1.55 35.77
N ARG A 174 9.68 0.78 34.93
CA ARG A 174 9.92 -0.66 35.16
C ARG A 174 11.08 -0.82 36.17
N PRO A 175 10.96 -1.68 37.20
CA PRO A 175 12.08 -2.05 38.01
C PRO A 175 13.02 -2.99 37.28
N ILE A 176 14.31 -2.71 37.40
CA ILE A 176 15.43 -3.56 36.93
C ILE A 176 15.62 -4.67 37.98
N VAL A 177 15.54 -5.93 37.55
CA VAL A 177 16.12 -7.09 38.23
C VAL A 177 17.01 -7.82 37.26
#